data_69fd9fe5659b3f472ee22c98e908e85f
#
_entry.id   69fd9fe5659b3f472ee22c98e908e85f
#
_cell.length_a   1.000
_cell.length_b   1.000
_cell.length_c   1.000
_cell.angle_alpha   90.00
_cell.angle_beta   90.00
_cell.angle_gamma   90.00
#
_symmetry.space_group_name_H-M   'P 1'
#
loop_
_entity.id
_entity.type
_entity.pdbx_description
1 polymer ?
#
loop_
_entity_poly.entity_id
_entity_poly.type
_entity_poly.pdbx_seq_one_letter_code
_entity_poly.pdbx_strand_id
1 'polypeptide(L)'
;VAEHTKIAVLESKWWNKSNVSARGLFDLVSDMHCETPHGYHYEMVNSEAAAKEAISRVAGYTYCKILCIATHGDENGLRLYGGGHLSRTELRNALKNGGRSTIDGLHLSSCTFGTHKIANYLFTEGVRLTWVAGYSNEVDWLESSALDLLFFNEMLSTQGKSNKPRVRIEKVAERILKLAPGLARRLGFGVFVRERPTGEVVNLLAEGRD
;
A
#
# COMPACT_ATOMS: atom_id res chain seq x y z
N VAL A 1 -0.25 -8.48 21.79
CA VAL A 1 -1.13 -7.75 20.85
C VAL A 1 -0.65 -6.30 20.81
N ALA A 2 -0.65 -5.68 19.66
CA ALA A 2 -0.19 -4.31 19.48
C ALA A 2 -1.34 -3.33 19.78
N GLU A 3 -1.02 -2.12 20.27
CA GLU A 3 -2.01 -1.08 20.49
C GLU A 3 -2.58 -0.55 19.16
N HIS A 4 -1.72 -0.44 18.13
CA HIS A 4 -2.07 0.03 16.79
C HIS A 4 -1.38 -0.79 15.68
N THR A 5 -2.05 -0.91 14.53
CA THR A 5 -1.50 -1.60 13.34
C THR A 5 -0.32 -0.88 12.69
N LYS A 6 -0.12 0.40 12.95
CA LYS A 6 0.80 1.33 12.27
C LYS A 6 0.46 1.53 10.79
N ILE A 7 -0.78 1.25 10.38
CA ILE A 7 -1.31 1.46 9.03
C ILE A 7 -2.05 2.78 8.96
N ALA A 8 -1.86 3.51 7.88
CA ALA A 8 -2.73 4.59 7.47
C ALA A 8 -3.39 4.23 6.14
N VAL A 9 -4.69 4.44 6.05
CA VAL A 9 -5.51 4.22 4.87
C VAL A 9 -6.07 5.54 4.40
N LEU A 10 -5.71 5.93 3.19
CA LEU A 10 -6.29 7.06 2.50
C LEU A 10 -7.16 6.52 1.37
N GLU A 11 -8.45 6.72 1.47
CA GLU A 11 -9.42 6.20 0.51
C GLU A 11 -10.11 7.31 -0.25
N SER A 12 -10.30 7.14 -1.55
CA SER A 12 -11.22 7.97 -2.32
C SER A 12 -12.51 7.20 -2.60
N LYS A 13 -13.64 7.89 -2.61
CA LYS A 13 -14.93 7.29 -2.87
C LYS A 13 -14.92 6.57 -4.22
N TRP A 14 -15.41 5.31 -4.24
CA TRP A 14 -15.35 4.45 -5.42
C TRP A 14 -16.44 4.78 -6.45
N TRP A 15 -17.71 4.91 -6.01
CA TRP A 15 -18.86 5.16 -6.88
C TRP A 15 -19.89 6.09 -6.25
N ASN A 16 -20.64 6.79 -7.10
CA ASN A 16 -21.66 7.76 -6.67
C ASN A 16 -22.76 7.16 -5.81
N LYS A 17 -23.21 5.96 -6.17
CA LYS A 17 -24.41 5.32 -5.58
C LYS A 17 -24.08 4.13 -4.69
N SER A 18 -22.84 3.96 -4.30
CA SER A 18 -22.39 2.83 -3.48
C SER A 18 -21.71 3.32 -2.20
N ASN A 19 -21.96 2.59 -1.12
CA ASN A 19 -21.26 2.74 0.15
C ASN A 19 -20.10 1.77 0.28
N VAL A 20 -19.64 1.19 -0.82
CA VAL A 20 -18.47 0.30 -0.84
C VAL A 20 -17.25 1.09 -0.40
N SER A 21 -16.51 0.53 0.56
CA SER A 21 -15.34 1.13 1.16
C SER A 21 -14.36 0.06 1.60
N ALA A 22 -13.08 0.31 1.41
CA ALA A 22 -11.99 -0.50 1.95
C ALA A 22 -11.96 -0.47 3.48
N ARG A 23 -12.66 0.47 4.12
CA ARG A 23 -12.69 0.63 5.58
C ARG A 23 -13.08 -0.67 6.29
N GLY A 24 -14.13 -1.39 5.81
CA GLY A 24 -14.56 -2.64 6.44
C GLY A 24 -13.47 -3.73 6.45
N LEU A 25 -12.61 -3.78 5.44
CA LEU A 25 -11.45 -4.67 5.41
C LEU A 25 -10.46 -4.30 6.53
N PHE A 26 -10.13 -3.03 6.66
CA PHE A 26 -9.16 -2.57 7.66
C PHE A 26 -9.72 -2.60 9.08
N ASP A 27 -11.03 -2.36 9.28
CA ASP A 27 -11.71 -2.60 10.56
C ASP A 27 -11.53 -4.06 10.99
N LEU A 28 -11.85 -5.02 10.10
CA LEU A 28 -11.69 -6.45 10.40
C LEU A 28 -10.24 -6.82 10.74
N VAL A 29 -9.28 -6.41 9.89
CA VAL A 29 -7.87 -6.76 10.10
C VAL A 29 -7.33 -6.12 11.38
N SER A 30 -7.70 -4.86 11.67
CA SER A 30 -7.27 -4.17 12.87
C SER A 30 -7.81 -4.86 14.13
N ASP A 31 -9.12 -5.14 14.17
CA ASP A 31 -9.77 -5.74 15.33
C ASP A 31 -9.25 -7.15 15.64
N MET A 32 -8.76 -7.87 14.63
CA MET A 32 -8.14 -9.20 14.81
C MET A 32 -6.70 -9.13 15.37
N HIS A 33 -6.00 -8.00 15.22
CA HIS A 33 -4.58 -7.88 15.56
C HIS A 33 -4.27 -6.84 16.64
N CYS A 34 -5.21 -5.95 16.97
CA CYS A 34 -5.03 -4.88 17.94
C CYS A 34 -6.00 -5.00 19.11
N GLU A 35 -5.56 -4.51 20.28
CA GLU A 35 -6.45 -4.39 21.47
C GLU A 35 -7.41 -3.23 21.34
N THR A 36 -6.99 -2.18 20.63
CA THR A 36 -7.83 -1.00 20.40
C THR A 36 -8.66 -1.20 19.14
N PRO A 37 -10.00 -1.19 19.20
CA PRO A 37 -10.86 -1.24 18.02
C PRO A 37 -10.47 -0.12 17.03
N HIS A 38 -10.49 -0.45 15.74
CA HIS A 38 -10.09 0.49 14.68
C HIS A 38 -8.69 1.09 14.88
N GLY A 39 -7.73 0.31 15.37
CA GLY A 39 -6.37 0.72 15.68
C GLY A 39 -5.53 1.05 14.45
N TYR A 40 -6.05 1.83 13.50
CA TYR A 40 -5.38 2.34 12.32
C TYR A 40 -5.86 3.76 12.00
N HIS A 41 -5.09 4.50 11.20
CA HIS A 41 -5.52 5.81 10.71
C HIS A 41 -6.35 5.64 9.42
N TYR A 42 -7.53 6.26 9.36
CA TYR A 42 -8.37 6.25 8.17
C TYR A 42 -8.85 7.66 7.81
N GLU A 43 -8.75 7.99 6.52
CA GLU A 43 -9.22 9.28 6.00
C GLU A 43 -9.75 9.15 4.57
N MET A 44 -10.90 9.80 4.30
CA MET A 44 -11.47 9.90 2.96
C MET A 44 -10.90 11.14 2.24
N VAL A 45 -10.31 10.93 1.07
CA VAL A 45 -9.64 11.96 0.26
C VAL A 45 -10.21 11.99 -1.15
N ASN A 46 -11.10 12.91 -1.44
CA ASN A 46 -11.86 12.95 -2.70
C ASN A 46 -11.38 14.02 -3.69
N SER A 47 -10.34 14.78 -3.34
CA SER A 47 -9.72 15.77 -4.23
C SER A 47 -8.21 15.67 -4.21
N GLU A 48 -7.57 16.15 -5.27
CA GLU A 48 -6.10 16.15 -5.39
C GLU A 48 -5.43 16.91 -4.24
N ALA A 49 -5.96 18.08 -3.88
CA ALA A 49 -5.43 18.88 -2.78
C ALA A 49 -5.51 18.13 -1.45
N ALA A 50 -6.69 17.55 -1.13
CA ALA A 50 -6.89 16.76 0.09
C ALA A 50 -5.97 15.53 0.13
N ALA A 51 -5.81 14.82 -1.00
CA ALA A 51 -4.93 13.66 -1.08
C ALA A 51 -3.46 14.04 -0.84
N LYS A 52 -2.96 15.09 -1.48
CA LYS A 52 -1.58 15.59 -1.30
C LYS A 52 -1.32 16.02 0.15
N GLU A 53 -2.25 16.75 0.74
CA GLU A 53 -2.16 17.18 2.13
C GLU A 53 -2.17 15.98 3.10
N ALA A 54 -3.12 15.05 2.94
CA ALA A 54 -3.23 13.87 3.78
C ALA A 54 -1.98 12.98 3.69
N ILE A 55 -1.47 12.71 2.48
CA ILE A 55 -0.23 11.94 2.28
C ILE A 55 0.95 12.62 3.00
N SER A 56 1.13 13.93 2.82
CA SER A 56 2.22 14.68 3.46
C SER A 56 2.12 14.65 4.99
N ARG A 57 0.92 14.80 5.51
CA ARG A 57 0.66 14.75 6.96
C ARG A 57 0.92 13.37 7.53
N VAL A 58 0.37 12.31 6.90
CA VAL A 58 0.55 10.91 7.34
C VAL A 58 2.02 10.49 7.24
N ALA A 59 2.74 10.93 6.21
CA ALA A 59 4.17 10.66 6.08
C ALA A 59 5.00 11.22 7.25
N GLY A 60 4.53 12.24 7.94
CA GLY A 60 5.14 12.79 9.15
C GLY A 60 4.74 12.11 10.46
N TYR A 61 3.73 11.21 10.46
CA TYR A 61 3.27 10.58 11.69
C TYR A 61 4.21 9.47 12.14
N THR A 62 4.81 9.60 13.32
CA THR A 62 5.79 8.63 13.85
C THR A 62 5.20 7.25 14.11
N TYR A 63 3.90 7.17 14.36
CA TYR A 63 3.16 5.93 14.59
C TYR A 63 2.74 5.21 13.30
N CYS A 64 2.70 5.89 12.13
CA CYS A 64 2.41 5.27 10.85
C CYS A 64 3.69 4.74 10.19
N LYS A 65 3.64 3.49 9.70
CA LYS A 65 4.73 2.83 8.97
C LYS A 65 4.32 2.32 7.60
N ILE A 66 3.04 2.12 7.39
CA ILE A 66 2.47 1.62 6.14
C ILE A 66 1.40 2.60 5.70
N LEU A 67 1.52 3.10 4.47
CA LEU A 67 0.49 3.88 3.82
C LEU A 67 -0.21 3.03 2.76
N CYS A 68 -1.51 2.86 2.90
CA CYS A 68 -2.39 2.31 1.88
C CYS A 68 -3.17 3.43 1.21
N ILE A 69 -3.15 3.48 -0.12
CA ILE A 69 -3.97 4.41 -0.91
C ILE A 69 -4.96 3.56 -1.70
N ALA A 70 -6.24 3.67 -1.36
CA ALA A 70 -7.33 2.89 -1.92
C ALA A 70 -8.23 3.78 -2.79
N THR A 71 -8.11 3.65 -4.11
CA THR A 71 -8.86 4.47 -5.08
C THR A 71 -8.81 3.83 -6.47
N HIS A 72 -9.61 4.34 -7.40
CA HIS A 72 -9.41 4.02 -8.80
C HIS A 72 -8.02 4.43 -9.27
N GLY A 73 -7.48 3.73 -10.28
CA GLY A 73 -6.20 4.06 -10.86
C GLY A 73 -6.17 3.77 -12.35
N ASP A 74 -5.22 4.38 -13.02
CA ASP A 74 -4.83 4.08 -14.41
C ASP A 74 -3.31 4.20 -14.56
N GLU A 75 -2.80 4.00 -15.76
CA GLU A 75 -1.36 4.07 -16.05
C GLU A 75 -0.72 5.46 -15.75
N ASN A 76 -1.53 6.52 -15.68
CA ASN A 76 -1.09 7.89 -15.46
C ASN A 76 -1.10 8.29 -13.98
N GLY A 77 -1.90 7.62 -13.14
CA GLY A 77 -1.98 7.91 -11.71
C GLY A 77 -3.21 7.40 -10.98
N LEU A 78 -3.41 7.93 -9.81
CA LEU A 78 -4.53 7.62 -8.94
C LEU A 78 -5.68 8.59 -9.22
N ARG A 79 -6.86 8.06 -9.49
CA ARG A 79 -8.06 8.83 -9.83
C ARG A 79 -8.90 9.07 -8.57
N LEU A 80 -9.17 10.32 -8.30
CA LEU A 80 -9.95 10.72 -7.13
C LEU A 80 -11.41 11.03 -7.54
N TYR A 81 -12.34 10.75 -6.64
CA TYR A 81 -13.78 10.87 -6.88
C TYR A 81 -14.20 12.26 -7.38
N GLY A 82 -13.62 13.34 -6.88
CA GLY A 82 -13.91 14.72 -7.29
C GLY A 82 -13.31 15.11 -8.65
N GLY A 83 -12.88 14.14 -9.47
CA GLY A 83 -12.28 14.38 -10.80
C GLY A 83 -10.81 14.75 -10.76
N GLY A 84 -10.18 14.74 -9.58
CA GLY A 84 -8.74 14.94 -9.41
C GLY A 84 -7.95 13.71 -9.84
N HIS A 85 -6.69 13.95 -10.18
CA HIS A 85 -5.76 12.92 -10.60
C HIS A 85 -4.41 13.14 -9.90
N LEU A 86 -3.93 12.15 -9.15
CA LEU A 86 -2.65 12.23 -8.47
C LEU A 86 -1.61 11.46 -9.28
N SER A 87 -0.79 12.19 -10.01
CA SER A 87 0.31 11.63 -10.81
C SER A 87 1.43 11.05 -9.91
N ARG A 88 2.31 10.23 -10.51
CA ARG A 88 3.50 9.70 -9.81
C ARG A 88 4.39 10.81 -9.22
N THR A 89 4.48 11.97 -9.91
CA THR A 89 5.28 13.10 -9.45
C THR A 89 4.67 13.77 -8.23
N GLU A 90 3.36 13.94 -8.22
CA GLU A 90 2.62 14.50 -7.08
C GLU A 90 2.64 13.56 -5.88
N LEU A 91 2.44 12.26 -6.10
CA LEU A 91 2.58 11.23 -5.06
C LEU A 91 3.99 11.28 -4.42
N ARG A 92 5.06 11.30 -5.26
CA ARG A 92 6.44 11.46 -4.78
C ARG A 92 6.61 12.72 -3.95
N ASN A 93 6.14 13.85 -4.46
CA ASN A 93 6.28 15.14 -3.78
C ASN A 93 5.56 15.13 -2.43
N ALA A 94 4.33 14.63 -2.38
CA ALA A 94 3.55 14.52 -1.16
C ALA A 94 4.24 13.61 -0.13
N LEU A 95 4.80 12.46 -0.54
CA LEU A 95 5.56 11.57 0.34
C LEU A 95 6.85 12.22 0.90
N LYS A 96 7.47 13.14 0.16
CA LYS A 96 8.69 13.86 0.58
C LYS A 96 8.41 15.10 1.42
N ASN A 97 7.27 15.77 1.23
CA ASN A 97 6.91 17.04 1.90
C ASN A 97 6.58 16.87 3.39
N GLY A 98 6.33 15.65 3.86
CA GLY A 98 6.17 15.34 5.28
C GLY A 98 7.47 15.47 6.12
N GLY A 99 8.53 16.02 5.56
CA GLY A 99 9.84 16.12 6.21
C GLY A 99 10.58 14.77 6.17
N ARG A 100 10.96 14.24 7.33
CA ARG A 100 11.45 12.87 7.42
C ARG A 100 10.25 11.93 7.39
N SER A 101 9.92 11.41 6.19
CA SER A 101 8.89 10.37 6.08
C SER A 101 9.20 9.19 7.01
N THR A 102 8.20 8.78 7.78
CA THR A 102 8.25 7.64 8.67
C THR A 102 7.70 6.36 8.03
N ILE A 103 7.18 6.50 6.81
CA ILE A 103 6.56 5.40 6.05
C ILE A 103 7.64 4.47 5.53
N ASP A 104 7.57 3.21 5.92
CA ASP A 104 8.44 2.13 5.45
C ASP A 104 7.88 1.46 4.18
N GLY A 105 6.56 1.42 4.03
CA GLY A 105 5.88 0.72 2.96
C GLY A 105 4.69 1.47 2.37
N LEU A 106 4.53 1.37 1.05
CA LEU A 106 3.42 1.93 0.31
C LEU A 106 2.64 0.81 -0.37
N HIS A 107 1.34 0.72 -0.09
CA HIS A 107 0.40 -0.17 -0.79
C HIS A 107 -0.55 0.66 -1.66
N LEU A 108 -0.55 0.37 -2.96
CA LEU A 108 -1.40 1.00 -3.96
C LEU A 108 -2.56 0.06 -4.29
N SER A 109 -3.64 0.17 -3.52
CA SER A 109 -4.89 -0.57 -3.76
C SER A 109 -5.70 0.13 -4.85
N SER A 110 -5.18 0.04 -6.07
CA SER A 110 -5.72 0.70 -7.26
C SER A 110 -5.36 -0.10 -8.52
N CYS A 111 -6.21 -0.03 -9.55
CA CYS A 111 -5.91 -0.64 -10.84
C CYS A 111 -4.65 -0.05 -11.47
N THR A 112 -3.87 -0.86 -12.17
CA THR A 112 -2.80 -0.52 -13.13
C THR A 112 -1.65 0.38 -12.65
N PHE A 113 -1.75 1.00 -11.49
CA PHE A 113 -0.75 1.96 -11.00
C PHE A 113 0.34 1.34 -10.10
N GLY A 114 0.08 0.18 -9.49
CA GLY A 114 1.02 -0.54 -8.61
C GLY A 114 2.08 -1.33 -9.38
N THR A 115 2.86 -0.68 -10.24
CA THR A 115 3.80 -1.32 -11.17
C THR A 115 5.26 -1.21 -10.74
N HIS A 116 6.12 -2.07 -11.33
CA HIS A 116 7.57 -1.95 -11.22
C HIS A 116 8.08 -0.54 -11.61
N LYS A 117 7.50 0.07 -12.66
CA LYS A 117 7.86 1.42 -13.12
C LYS A 117 7.62 2.48 -12.04
N ILE A 118 6.49 2.39 -11.34
CA ILE A 118 6.15 3.32 -10.25
C ILE A 118 7.05 3.08 -9.03
N ALA A 119 7.27 1.83 -8.65
CA ALA A 119 8.18 1.48 -7.56
C ALA A 119 9.59 1.98 -7.83
N ASN A 120 10.13 1.71 -9.02
CA ASN A 120 11.46 2.17 -9.43
C ASN A 120 11.55 3.71 -9.41
N TYR A 121 10.55 4.40 -9.93
CA TYR A 121 10.50 5.87 -9.88
C TYR A 121 10.55 6.40 -8.45
N LEU A 122 9.74 5.88 -7.54
CA LEU A 122 9.71 6.33 -6.15
C LEU A 122 11.04 6.08 -5.44
N PHE A 123 11.66 4.91 -5.65
CA PHE A 123 12.95 4.59 -5.05
C PHE A 123 14.10 5.45 -5.61
N THR A 124 14.14 5.70 -6.91
CA THR A 124 15.21 6.49 -7.55
C THR A 124 15.08 7.97 -7.23
N GLU A 125 13.88 8.47 -7.11
CA GLU A 125 13.59 9.87 -6.76
C GLU A 125 13.73 10.19 -5.26
N GLY A 126 14.29 9.27 -4.48
CA GLY A 126 14.69 9.48 -3.10
C GLY A 126 13.55 9.51 -2.09
N VAL A 127 12.43 8.83 -2.39
CA VAL A 127 11.42 8.50 -1.37
C VAL A 127 11.96 7.37 -0.49
N ARG A 128 11.90 7.56 0.82
CA ARG A 128 12.46 6.61 1.80
C ARG A 128 11.48 5.46 2.07
N LEU A 129 11.25 4.63 1.05
CA LEU A 129 10.45 3.42 1.19
C LEU A 129 11.36 2.20 1.23
N THR A 130 10.96 1.19 1.98
CA THR A 130 11.56 -0.16 1.96
C THR A 130 10.89 -1.02 0.90
N TRP A 131 9.59 -0.84 0.69
CA TRP A 131 8.82 -1.59 -0.29
C TRP A 131 7.64 -0.77 -0.86
N VAL A 132 7.21 -1.17 -2.05
CA VAL A 132 5.99 -0.73 -2.72
C VAL A 132 5.22 -1.98 -3.15
N ALA A 133 3.92 -2.04 -2.88
CA ALA A 133 3.06 -3.12 -3.35
C ALA A 133 1.84 -2.54 -4.07
N GLY A 134 1.24 -3.33 -4.98
CA GLY A 134 0.04 -2.92 -5.69
C GLY A 134 -0.20 -3.73 -6.96
N TYR A 135 -1.17 -3.31 -7.76
CA TYR A 135 -1.69 -4.02 -8.92
C TYR A 135 -1.24 -3.37 -10.22
N SER A 136 -0.78 -4.19 -11.16
CA SER A 136 -0.41 -3.77 -12.52
C SER A 136 -1.53 -3.99 -13.55
N ASN A 137 -2.60 -4.70 -13.17
CA ASN A 137 -3.75 -5.00 -14.01
C ASN A 137 -4.98 -4.20 -13.56
N GLU A 138 -6.01 -4.17 -14.42
CA GLU A 138 -7.36 -3.88 -13.96
C GLU A 138 -7.81 -5.02 -13.04
N VAL A 139 -8.36 -4.68 -11.90
CA VAL A 139 -8.73 -5.66 -10.88
C VAL A 139 -10.20 -5.53 -10.48
N ASP A 140 -10.82 -6.68 -10.26
CA ASP A 140 -12.12 -6.75 -9.59
C ASP A 140 -11.98 -6.30 -8.13
N TRP A 141 -12.95 -5.51 -7.67
CA TRP A 141 -12.91 -4.94 -6.31
C TRP A 141 -12.91 -6.01 -5.23
N LEU A 142 -13.74 -7.07 -5.38
CA LEU A 142 -13.86 -8.12 -4.38
C LEU A 142 -12.62 -9.01 -4.35
N GLU A 143 -12.10 -9.37 -5.53
CA GLU A 143 -10.91 -10.22 -5.63
C GLU A 143 -9.65 -9.49 -5.12
N SER A 144 -9.49 -8.21 -5.45
CA SER A 144 -8.39 -7.41 -4.91
C SER A 144 -8.52 -7.20 -3.41
N SER A 145 -9.75 -6.97 -2.91
CA SER A 145 -10.00 -6.86 -1.46
C SER A 145 -9.66 -8.14 -0.71
N ALA A 146 -9.94 -9.31 -1.29
CA ALA A 146 -9.56 -10.60 -0.69
C ALA A 146 -8.04 -10.76 -0.61
N LEU A 147 -7.30 -10.35 -1.64
CA LEU A 147 -5.84 -10.38 -1.64
C LEU A 147 -5.25 -9.33 -0.69
N ASP A 148 -5.82 -8.13 -0.63
CA ASP A 148 -5.43 -7.08 0.31
C ASP A 148 -5.65 -7.53 1.76
N LEU A 149 -6.80 -8.18 2.05
CA LEU A 149 -7.06 -8.76 3.37
C LEU A 149 -5.97 -9.76 3.77
N LEU A 150 -5.63 -10.67 2.87
CA LEU A 150 -4.57 -11.66 3.10
C LEU A 150 -3.22 -10.98 3.31
N PHE A 151 -2.87 -10.01 2.46
CA PHE A 151 -1.62 -9.27 2.55
C PHE A 151 -1.48 -8.54 3.89
N PHE A 152 -2.49 -7.78 4.31
CA PHE A 152 -2.45 -7.03 5.56
C PHE A 152 -2.52 -7.94 6.79
N ASN A 153 -3.26 -9.06 6.73
CA ASN A 153 -3.23 -10.07 7.77
C ASN A 153 -1.81 -10.62 7.99
N GLU A 154 -1.11 -10.99 6.91
CA GLU A 154 0.28 -11.47 7.00
C GLU A 154 1.25 -10.38 7.46
N MET A 155 1.05 -9.12 7.03
CA MET A 155 1.84 -7.99 7.51
C MET A 155 1.73 -7.79 9.01
N LEU A 156 0.52 -7.86 9.57
CA LEU A 156 0.28 -7.70 11.00
C LEU A 156 0.74 -8.91 11.82
N SER A 157 0.53 -10.12 11.31
CA SER A 157 1.01 -11.36 11.94
C SER A 157 2.55 -11.42 12.07
N THR A 158 3.26 -10.67 11.25
CA THR A 158 4.73 -10.56 11.30
C THR A 158 5.21 -9.38 12.16
N GLN A 159 4.32 -8.49 12.60
CA GLN A 159 4.66 -7.44 13.57
C GLN A 159 5.12 -8.09 14.88
N GLY A 160 6.18 -7.58 15.46
CA GLY A 160 6.80 -8.17 16.66
C GLY A 160 7.78 -9.31 16.41
N LYS A 161 7.73 -10.00 15.25
CA LYS A 161 8.68 -11.06 14.90
C LYS A 161 9.99 -10.52 14.28
N SER A 162 9.96 -9.33 13.73
CA SER A 162 11.14 -8.62 13.22
C SER A 162 10.89 -7.12 13.19
N ASN A 163 11.85 -6.35 13.71
CA ASN A 163 11.83 -4.88 13.61
C ASN A 163 12.35 -4.35 12.26
N LYS A 164 12.81 -5.24 11.36
CA LYS A 164 13.35 -4.85 10.05
C LYS A 164 12.24 -4.91 9.00
N PRO A 165 11.80 -3.77 8.43
CA PRO A 165 10.71 -3.74 7.44
C PRO A 165 10.99 -4.63 6.22
N ARG A 166 12.24 -4.72 5.76
CA ARG A 166 12.65 -5.57 4.65
C ARG A 166 12.39 -7.06 4.92
N VAL A 167 12.81 -7.57 6.07
CA VAL A 167 12.62 -8.98 6.45
C VAL A 167 11.13 -9.31 6.58
N ARG A 168 10.34 -8.35 7.07
CA ARG A 168 8.88 -8.56 7.18
C ARG A 168 8.23 -8.71 5.82
N ILE A 169 8.51 -7.79 4.89
CA ILE A 169 7.87 -7.83 3.58
C ILE A 169 8.29 -9.05 2.75
N GLU A 170 9.53 -9.53 2.90
CA GLU A 170 9.98 -10.78 2.28
C GLU A 170 9.17 -11.97 2.77
N LYS A 171 8.96 -12.11 4.09
CA LYS A 171 8.11 -13.16 4.66
C LYS A 171 6.66 -13.07 4.20
N VAL A 172 6.12 -11.86 4.08
CA VAL A 172 4.76 -11.65 3.57
C VAL A 172 4.68 -12.12 2.12
N ALA A 173 5.64 -11.74 1.27
CA ALA A 173 5.68 -12.18 -0.12
C ALA A 173 5.75 -13.72 -0.25
N GLU A 174 6.60 -14.37 0.55
CA GLU A 174 6.66 -15.85 0.61
C GLU A 174 5.31 -16.47 1.00
N ARG A 175 4.60 -15.86 1.96
CA ARG A 175 3.29 -16.34 2.39
C ARG A 175 2.23 -16.16 1.30
N ILE A 176 2.21 -15.02 0.61
CA ILE A 176 1.30 -14.78 -0.53
C ILE A 176 1.55 -15.81 -1.64
N LEU A 177 2.81 -16.10 -1.98
CA LEU A 177 3.17 -17.13 -2.97
C LEU A 177 2.71 -18.53 -2.56
N LYS A 178 2.64 -18.84 -1.26
CA LYS A 178 2.13 -20.13 -0.76
C LYS A 178 0.61 -20.19 -0.73
N LEU A 179 -0.06 -19.11 -0.34
CA LEU A 179 -1.49 -19.12 -0.05
C LEU A 179 -2.35 -18.77 -1.27
N ALA A 180 -1.91 -17.83 -2.11
CA ALA A 180 -2.71 -17.31 -3.21
C ALA A 180 -1.89 -16.97 -4.47
N PRO A 181 -0.97 -17.85 -4.95
CA PRO A 181 -0.11 -17.52 -6.08
C PRO A 181 -0.90 -17.24 -7.37
N GLY A 182 -1.94 -18.01 -7.61
CA GLY A 182 -2.82 -17.85 -8.78
C GLY A 182 -3.58 -16.54 -8.78
N LEU A 183 -4.09 -16.12 -7.61
CA LEU A 183 -4.79 -14.85 -7.45
C LEU A 183 -3.83 -13.67 -7.63
N ALA A 184 -2.68 -13.69 -6.98
CA ALA A 184 -1.67 -12.65 -7.10
C ALA A 184 -1.22 -12.47 -8.56
N ARG A 185 -0.96 -13.57 -9.28
CA ARG A 185 -0.59 -13.53 -10.71
C ARG A 185 -1.72 -12.96 -11.58
N ARG A 186 -2.95 -13.42 -11.41
CA ARG A 186 -4.11 -12.98 -12.20
C ARG A 186 -4.37 -11.48 -12.04
N LEU A 187 -4.26 -10.97 -10.81
CA LEU A 187 -4.45 -9.56 -10.50
C LEU A 187 -3.22 -8.69 -10.86
N GLY A 188 -2.09 -9.29 -11.26
CA GLY A 188 -0.84 -8.57 -11.47
C GLY A 188 -0.32 -7.92 -10.20
N PHE A 189 -0.56 -8.56 -9.05
CA PHE A 189 -0.09 -8.04 -7.75
C PHE A 189 1.43 -8.20 -7.64
N GLY A 190 2.10 -7.10 -7.34
CA GLY A 190 3.55 -7.05 -7.16
C GLY A 190 3.94 -6.50 -5.80
N VAL A 191 5.06 -7.00 -5.28
CA VAL A 191 5.73 -6.49 -4.08
C VAL A 191 7.17 -6.13 -4.46
N PHE A 192 7.44 -4.85 -4.57
CA PHE A 192 8.70 -4.33 -5.11
C PHE A 192 9.60 -3.84 -3.97
N VAL A 193 10.86 -4.17 -4.06
CA VAL A 193 11.90 -3.78 -3.10
C VAL A 193 13.18 -3.44 -3.85
N ARG A 194 14.07 -2.64 -3.22
CA ARG A 194 15.38 -2.32 -3.77
C ARG A 194 16.42 -3.31 -3.25
N GLU A 195 17.09 -4.00 -4.15
CA GLU A 195 18.22 -4.88 -3.82
C GLU A 195 19.46 -4.08 -3.40
N ARG A 196 20.22 -4.63 -2.46
CA ARG A 196 21.55 -4.12 -2.09
C ARG A 196 22.59 -5.16 -2.47
N PRO A 197 23.72 -4.81 -3.08
CA PRO A 197 24.23 -3.46 -3.32
C PRO A 197 23.83 -2.84 -4.69
N THR A 198 23.19 -3.61 -5.59
CA THR A 198 22.94 -3.22 -6.99
C THR A 198 22.05 -2.00 -7.17
N GLY A 199 21.13 -1.78 -6.21
CA GLY A 199 20.12 -0.74 -6.32
C GLY A 199 18.96 -1.11 -7.27
N GLU A 200 18.98 -2.30 -7.84
CA GLU A 200 17.94 -2.81 -8.73
C GLU A 200 16.62 -2.98 -7.98
N VAL A 201 15.53 -2.69 -8.65
CA VAL A 201 14.19 -2.93 -8.11
C VAL A 201 13.70 -4.29 -8.58
N VAL A 202 13.29 -5.11 -7.64
CA VAL A 202 12.86 -6.48 -7.90
C VAL A 202 11.46 -6.71 -7.36
N ASN A 203 10.69 -7.54 -8.05
CA ASN A 203 9.39 -8.02 -7.56
C ASN A 203 9.60 -9.32 -6.76
N LEU A 204 9.25 -9.30 -5.48
CA LEU A 204 9.37 -10.48 -4.61
C LEU A 204 8.41 -11.62 -4.98
N LEU A 205 7.37 -11.34 -5.79
CA LEU A 205 6.39 -12.32 -6.26
C LEU A 205 6.71 -12.86 -7.66
N ALA A 206 7.81 -12.41 -8.31
CA ALA A 206 8.23 -12.95 -9.61
C ALA A 206 8.69 -14.41 -9.49
N GLU A 207 8.30 -15.26 -10.47
CA GLU A 207 8.74 -16.66 -10.56
C GLU A 207 10.25 -16.74 -10.84
N GLY A 208 10.91 -17.74 -10.25
CA GLY A 208 12.33 -18.02 -10.52
C GLY A 208 13.33 -17.34 -9.60
N ARG A 209 12.95 -17.02 -8.37
CA ARG A 209 13.89 -16.68 -7.30
C ARG A 209 14.19 -17.93 -6.49
N ASP A 210 15.20 -18.64 -6.91
CA ASP A 210 15.91 -19.66 -6.14
C ASP A 210 17.09 -19.00 -5.40
#